data_440a9bf43b7e8e8d265eff6d1a1deff8
#
_entry.id   440a9bf43b7e8e8d265eff6d1a1deff8
#
_cell.length_a   1.000
_cell.length_b   1.000
_cell.length_c   1.000
_cell.angle_alpha   90.00
_cell.angle_beta   90.00
_cell.angle_gamma   90.00
#
_symmetry.space_group_name_H-M   'P 1'
#
loop_
_entity.id
_entity.type
_entity.pdbx_description
1 polymer ?
#
loop_
_entity_poly.entity_id
_entity_poly.type
_entity_poly.pdbx_seq_one_letter_code
_entity_poly.pdbx_strand_id
1 'polypeptide(L)'
;VYKRQEAVCLKSLGQEDKANENFDFITGIEVDYFSNMNLPELPFYQALCYRETGMPFKGDMLINYKLQDWKEGMKTVDAGYFATTPFFISFCDRAVQQRSAYYSYLLALAYRYTGDTKLAQKYIEQAAVSDPYALNIFAERQF
;
A
#
# COMPACT_ATOMS: atom_id res chain seq x y z
N VAL A 1 -10.08 -1.50 -3.74
CA VAL A 1 -9.64 -2.24 -4.94
C VAL A 1 -10.78 -2.39 -5.94
N TYR A 2 -11.85 -3.11 -5.61
CA TYR A 2 -12.95 -3.43 -6.57
C TYR A 2 -13.61 -2.19 -7.20
N LYS A 3 -13.92 -1.15 -6.42
CA LYS A 3 -14.50 0.09 -6.95
C LYS A 3 -13.60 0.79 -7.99
N ARG A 4 -12.28 0.74 -7.81
CA ARG A 4 -11.35 1.27 -8.81
C ARG A 4 -11.38 0.43 -10.09
N GLN A 5 -11.39 -0.88 -9.98
CA GLN A 5 -11.47 -1.78 -11.14
C GLN A 5 -12.79 -1.54 -11.91
N GLU A 6 -13.91 -1.43 -11.20
CA GLU A 6 -15.20 -1.05 -11.77
C GLU A 6 -15.12 0.30 -12.50
N ALA A 7 -14.53 1.33 -11.88
CA ALA A 7 -14.36 2.64 -12.50
C ALA A 7 -13.54 2.58 -13.80
N VAL A 8 -12.44 1.83 -13.81
CA VAL A 8 -11.61 1.65 -15.01
C VAL A 8 -12.40 0.94 -16.13
N CYS A 9 -13.17 -0.09 -15.80
CA CYS A 9 -14.04 -0.77 -16.76
C CYS A 9 -15.13 0.17 -17.31
N LEU A 10 -15.81 0.94 -16.44
CA LEU A 10 -16.81 1.93 -16.83
C LEU A 10 -16.24 2.99 -17.78
N LYS A 11 -15.03 3.49 -17.47
CA LYS A 11 -14.32 4.44 -18.34
C LYS A 11 -14.02 3.83 -19.72
N SER A 12 -13.59 2.57 -19.75
CA SER A 12 -13.34 1.85 -21.01
C SER A 12 -14.60 1.61 -21.83
N LEU A 13 -15.75 1.57 -21.19
CA LEU A 13 -17.07 1.46 -21.83
C LEU A 13 -17.69 2.83 -22.22
N GLY A 14 -16.95 3.93 -22.03
CA GLY A 14 -17.44 5.28 -22.32
C GLY A 14 -18.46 5.82 -21.29
N GLN A 15 -18.61 5.18 -20.14
CA GLN A 15 -19.51 5.64 -19.05
C GLN A 15 -18.71 6.50 -18.05
N GLU A 16 -18.22 7.66 -18.54
CA GLU A 16 -17.31 8.53 -17.80
C GLU A 16 -17.90 9.07 -16.48
N ASP A 17 -19.18 9.46 -16.49
CA ASP A 17 -19.83 10.01 -15.29
C ASP A 17 -19.81 9.00 -14.12
N LYS A 18 -20.21 7.76 -14.40
CA LYS A 18 -20.17 6.69 -13.38
C LYS A 18 -18.77 6.30 -12.97
N ALA A 19 -17.83 6.35 -13.90
CA ALA A 19 -16.42 6.10 -13.59
C ALA A 19 -15.89 7.18 -12.63
N ASN A 20 -16.19 8.45 -12.91
CA ASN A 20 -15.78 9.57 -12.07
C ASN A 20 -16.42 9.51 -10.68
N GLU A 21 -17.71 9.17 -10.55
CA GLU A 21 -18.35 8.95 -9.25
C GLU A 21 -17.57 7.92 -8.39
N ASN A 22 -17.12 6.81 -8.98
CA ASN A 22 -16.34 5.81 -8.28
C ASN A 22 -14.93 6.30 -7.94
N PHE A 23 -14.27 7.07 -8.82
CA PHE A 23 -12.97 7.67 -8.52
C PHE A 23 -13.07 8.71 -7.41
N ASP A 24 -14.08 9.57 -7.43
CA ASP A 24 -14.33 10.58 -6.40
C ASP A 24 -14.64 9.94 -5.05
N PHE A 25 -15.43 8.86 -5.05
CA PHE A 25 -15.66 8.08 -3.83
C PHE A 25 -14.35 7.59 -3.21
N ILE A 26 -13.42 7.05 -4.02
CA ILE A 26 -12.15 6.51 -3.50
C ILE A 26 -11.24 7.63 -3.00
N THR A 27 -11.14 8.73 -3.76
CA THR A 27 -10.29 9.87 -3.39
C THR A 27 -10.82 10.64 -2.19
N GLY A 28 -12.13 10.58 -1.93
CA GLY A 28 -12.79 11.18 -0.78
C GLY A 28 -12.74 10.34 0.50
N ILE A 29 -12.23 9.11 0.48
CA ILE A 29 -12.07 8.31 1.69
C ILE A 29 -10.99 8.93 2.56
N GLU A 30 -11.38 9.41 3.75
CA GLU A 30 -10.45 9.82 4.79
C GLU A 30 -10.24 8.66 5.77
N VAL A 31 -8.99 8.39 6.10
CA VAL A 31 -8.66 7.39 7.13
C VAL A 31 -8.66 8.12 8.47
N ASP A 32 -9.71 7.94 9.24
CA ASP A 32 -9.74 8.37 10.63
C ASP A 32 -8.87 7.43 11.47
N TYR A 33 -7.96 8.00 12.26
CA TYR A 33 -7.13 7.25 13.21
C TYR A 33 -7.96 6.47 14.26
N PHE A 34 -9.21 6.86 14.47
CA PHE A 34 -10.13 6.19 15.40
C PHE A 34 -10.99 5.12 14.71
N SER A 35 -10.99 5.06 13.39
CA SER A 35 -11.67 3.98 12.68
C SER A 35 -10.83 2.71 12.73
N ASN A 36 -11.46 1.59 13.09
CA ASN A 36 -10.81 0.26 13.02
C ASN A 36 -10.53 -0.19 11.58
N MET A 37 -10.74 0.66 10.59
CA MET A 37 -10.45 0.39 9.18
C MET A 37 -8.98 0.72 8.90
N ASN A 38 -8.12 -0.27 9.06
CA ASN A 38 -6.76 -0.18 8.59
C ASN A 38 -6.73 -0.47 7.09
N LEU A 39 -6.66 0.59 6.28
CA LEU A 39 -6.56 0.51 4.81
C LEU A 39 -5.19 1.04 4.37
N PRO A 40 -4.12 0.30 4.62
CA PRO A 40 -2.74 0.78 4.38
C PRO A 40 -2.45 1.04 2.90
N GLU A 41 -3.11 0.34 2.01
CA GLU A 41 -2.96 0.43 0.56
C GLU A 41 -3.80 1.57 -0.04
N LEU A 42 -4.69 2.18 0.74
CA LEU A 42 -5.60 3.22 0.25
C LEU A 42 -4.86 4.37 -0.45
N PRO A 43 -3.75 4.91 0.09
CA PRO A 43 -3.02 6.00 -0.58
C PRO A 43 -2.55 5.62 -1.99
N PHE A 44 -2.14 4.38 -2.20
CA PHE A 44 -1.76 3.89 -3.52
C PHE A 44 -2.94 3.90 -4.50
N TYR A 45 -4.10 3.40 -4.08
CA TYR A 45 -5.30 3.39 -4.93
C TYR A 45 -5.86 4.79 -5.17
N GLN A 46 -5.79 5.68 -4.18
CA GLN A 46 -6.14 7.09 -4.35
C GLN A 46 -5.24 7.79 -5.37
N ALA A 47 -3.93 7.55 -5.28
CA ALA A 47 -2.97 8.11 -6.23
C ALA A 47 -3.23 7.64 -7.67
N LEU A 48 -3.56 6.36 -7.85
CA LEU A 48 -3.98 5.84 -9.16
C LEU A 48 -5.28 6.51 -9.65
N CYS A 49 -6.26 6.74 -8.77
CA CYS A 49 -7.49 7.44 -9.14
C CYS A 49 -7.22 8.90 -9.54
N TYR A 50 -6.32 9.61 -8.84
CA TYR A 50 -5.92 10.95 -9.24
C TYR A 50 -5.28 11.01 -10.62
N ARG A 51 -4.52 9.99 -11.04
CA ARG A 51 -4.00 9.89 -12.41
C ARG A 51 -5.13 9.74 -13.44
N GLU A 52 -6.11 8.88 -13.14
CA GLU A 52 -7.24 8.62 -14.03
C GLU A 52 -8.15 9.84 -14.20
N THR A 53 -8.26 10.69 -13.19
CA THR A 53 -9.07 11.93 -13.22
C THR A 53 -8.29 13.17 -13.64
N GLY A 54 -7.08 13.02 -14.20
CA GLY A 54 -6.30 14.15 -14.73
C GLY A 54 -5.61 15.00 -13.66
N MET A 55 -5.49 14.50 -12.45
CA MET A 55 -4.83 15.18 -11.32
C MET A 55 -3.54 14.44 -10.87
N PRO A 56 -2.62 14.07 -11.78
CA PRO A 56 -1.45 13.24 -11.43
C PRO A 56 -0.59 13.86 -10.32
N PHE A 57 -0.48 15.18 -10.28
CA PHE A 57 0.29 15.90 -9.26
C PHE A 57 -0.18 15.60 -7.83
N LYS A 58 -1.49 15.49 -7.61
CA LYS A 58 -2.02 15.09 -6.28
C LYS A 58 -1.62 13.68 -5.91
N GLY A 59 -1.66 12.75 -6.87
CA GLY A 59 -1.22 11.39 -6.67
C GLY A 59 0.27 11.29 -6.36
N ASP A 60 1.09 12.03 -7.10
CA ASP A 60 2.54 12.07 -6.92
C ASP A 60 2.92 12.64 -5.53
N MET A 61 2.27 13.72 -5.10
CA MET A 61 2.46 14.29 -3.77
C MET A 61 2.10 13.28 -2.67
N LEU A 62 0.94 12.61 -2.81
CA LEU A 62 0.46 11.63 -1.83
C LEU A 62 1.45 10.46 -1.69
N ILE A 63 1.90 9.88 -2.82
CA ILE A 63 2.82 8.76 -2.80
C ILE A 63 4.20 9.18 -2.28
N ASN A 64 4.72 10.34 -2.66
CA ASN A 64 6.00 10.83 -2.15
C ASN A 64 5.97 11.04 -0.64
N TYR A 65 4.89 11.59 -0.11
CA TYR A 65 4.69 11.73 1.34
C TYR A 65 4.67 10.35 2.03
N LYS A 66 3.86 9.43 1.52
CA LYS A 66 3.74 8.08 2.09
C LYS A 66 5.01 7.25 1.93
N LEU A 67 5.77 7.46 0.86
CA LEU A 67 7.06 6.80 0.66
C LEU A 67 8.07 7.13 1.77
N GLN A 68 8.09 8.37 2.24
CA GLN A 68 8.93 8.77 3.37
C GLN A 68 8.44 8.14 4.68
N ASP A 69 7.15 8.25 4.95
CA ASP A 69 6.49 7.65 6.12
C ASP A 69 6.75 6.12 6.22
N TRP A 70 6.59 5.41 5.12
CA TRP A 70 6.83 3.97 5.08
C TRP A 70 8.31 3.58 5.19
N LYS A 71 9.22 4.39 4.65
CA LYS A 71 10.67 4.20 4.85
C LYS A 71 11.07 4.39 6.32
N GLU A 72 10.48 5.35 7.00
CA GLU A 72 10.71 5.57 8.42
C GLU A 72 10.13 4.44 9.25
N GLY A 73 8.90 4.00 8.93
CA GLY A 73 8.28 2.83 9.54
C GLY A 73 9.11 1.56 9.41
N MET A 74 9.75 1.35 8.26
CA MET A 74 10.67 0.23 8.05
C MET A 74 11.88 0.27 8.99
N LYS A 75 12.47 1.46 9.21
CA LYS A 75 13.61 1.61 10.14
C LYS A 75 13.24 1.28 11.59
N THR A 76 12.00 1.56 12.00
CA THR A 76 11.54 1.27 13.35
C THR A 76 11.30 -0.22 13.61
N VAL A 77 11.20 -1.04 12.55
CA VAL A 77 11.11 -2.50 12.67
C VAL A 77 12.40 -3.07 13.23
N ASP A 78 13.56 -2.53 12.80
CA ASP A 78 14.88 -2.99 13.24
C ASP A 78 15.24 -2.53 14.65
N ALA A 79 14.52 -1.54 15.20
CA ALA A 79 14.82 -0.93 16.50
C ALA A 79 14.36 -1.74 17.72
N GLY A 80 14.06 -3.02 17.57
CA GLY A 80 13.80 -3.98 18.64
C GLY A 80 12.76 -3.52 19.67
N TYR A 81 11.60 -4.12 19.65
CA TYR A 81 10.64 -3.96 20.76
C TYR A 81 11.21 -4.65 22.00
N PHE A 82 11.56 -3.87 23.03
CA PHE A 82 11.98 -4.40 24.33
C PHE A 82 10.80 -5.08 25.01
N ALA A 83 10.66 -6.38 24.79
CA ALA A 83 9.74 -7.20 25.58
C ALA A 83 10.32 -7.39 26.97
N THR A 84 9.61 -6.92 27.97
CA THR A 84 10.04 -6.99 29.38
C THR A 84 9.86 -8.37 30.02
N THR A 85 9.34 -9.37 29.26
CA THR A 85 9.14 -10.73 29.76
C THR A 85 9.53 -11.80 28.74
N PRO A 86 10.17 -12.90 29.17
CA PRO A 86 10.61 -13.99 28.28
C PRO A 86 9.48 -14.65 27.47
N PHE A 87 8.24 -14.52 27.91
CA PHE A 87 7.08 -15.11 27.25
C PHE A 87 6.74 -14.43 25.91
N PHE A 88 7.14 -13.16 25.73
CA PHE A 88 6.86 -12.39 24.53
C PHE A 88 7.90 -12.56 23.41
N ILE A 89 9.06 -13.17 23.68
CA ILE A 89 10.15 -13.31 22.70
C ILE A 89 9.68 -14.13 21.48
N SER A 90 8.91 -15.19 21.68
CA SER A 90 8.42 -16.04 20.59
C SER A 90 7.36 -15.38 19.71
N PHE A 91 6.65 -14.38 20.24
CA PHE A 91 5.67 -13.59 19.49
C PHE A 91 6.31 -12.38 18.79
N CYS A 92 7.42 -11.86 19.32
CA CYS A 92 8.14 -10.71 18.77
C CYS A 92 8.71 -11.00 17.38
N ASP A 93 9.31 -12.16 17.16
CA ASP A 93 9.94 -12.49 15.87
C ASP A 93 8.91 -12.52 14.73
N ARG A 94 7.76 -13.13 14.97
CA ARG A 94 6.66 -13.16 14.00
C ARG A 94 6.07 -11.77 13.74
N ALA A 95 5.89 -10.97 14.77
CA ALA A 95 5.38 -9.60 14.65
C ALA A 95 6.36 -8.70 13.89
N VAL A 96 7.66 -8.83 14.14
CA VAL A 96 8.72 -8.12 13.41
C VAL A 96 8.72 -8.54 11.93
N GLN A 97 8.64 -9.84 11.64
CA GLN A 97 8.59 -10.35 10.27
C GLN A 97 7.34 -9.85 9.53
N GLN A 98 6.17 -9.92 10.13
CA GLN A 98 4.92 -9.41 9.55
C GLN A 98 4.99 -7.90 9.29
N ARG A 99 5.58 -7.15 10.20
CA ARG A 99 5.76 -5.71 10.07
C ARG A 99 6.76 -5.36 8.96
N SER A 100 7.84 -6.12 8.86
CA SER A 100 8.81 -6.01 7.76
C SER A 100 8.15 -6.32 6.40
N ALA A 101 7.38 -7.40 6.32
CA ALA A 101 6.61 -7.75 5.12
C ALA A 101 5.65 -6.64 4.73
N TYR A 102 4.92 -6.10 5.70
CA TYR A 102 3.95 -5.03 5.51
C TYR A 102 4.58 -3.76 4.91
N TYR A 103 5.65 -3.23 5.51
CA TYR A 103 6.30 -2.03 4.98
C TYR A 103 7.00 -2.29 3.64
N SER A 104 7.61 -3.47 3.46
CA SER A 104 8.19 -3.86 2.17
C SER A 104 7.13 -3.89 1.07
N TYR A 105 5.96 -4.44 1.35
CA TYR A 105 4.83 -4.45 0.41
C TYR A 105 4.37 -3.04 0.03
N LEU A 106 4.19 -2.15 1.02
CA LEU A 106 3.78 -0.77 0.75
C LEU A 106 4.82 0.02 -0.05
N LEU A 107 6.11 -0.21 0.23
CA LEU A 107 7.20 0.37 -0.54
C LEU A 107 7.21 -0.17 -1.99
N ALA A 108 6.94 -1.46 -2.20
CA ALA A 108 6.81 -2.02 -3.53
C ALA A 108 5.69 -1.33 -4.34
N LEU A 109 4.51 -1.13 -3.73
CA LEU A 109 3.41 -0.41 -4.38
C LEU A 109 3.78 1.03 -4.72
N ALA A 110 4.46 1.74 -3.81
CA ALA A 110 4.90 3.11 -4.07
C ALA A 110 5.91 3.20 -5.21
N TYR A 111 6.91 2.32 -5.25
CA TYR A 111 7.88 2.29 -6.34
C TYR A 111 7.26 1.85 -7.67
N ARG A 112 6.28 0.96 -7.64
CA ARG A 112 5.50 0.62 -8.83
C ARG A 112 4.73 1.84 -9.36
N TYR A 113 4.13 2.63 -8.48
CA TYR A 113 3.47 3.87 -8.87
C TYR A 113 4.44 4.87 -9.50
N THR A 114 5.64 5.03 -8.96
CA THR A 114 6.65 5.96 -9.49
C THR A 114 7.37 5.43 -10.74
N GLY A 115 7.15 4.17 -11.13
CA GLY A 115 7.76 3.54 -12.30
C GLY A 115 9.15 2.95 -12.05
N ASP A 116 9.64 2.94 -10.81
CA ASP A 116 10.89 2.26 -10.46
C ASP A 116 10.66 0.75 -10.26
N THR A 117 10.59 0.05 -11.38
CA THR A 117 10.32 -1.39 -11.43
C THR A 117 11.36 -2.22 -10.69
N LYS A 118 12.64 -1.77 -10.67
CA LYS A 118 13.71 -2.50 -9.98
C LYS A 118 13.53 -2.46 -8.46
N LEU A 119 13.22 -1.29 -7.92
CA LEU A 119 12.95 -1.16 -6.48
C LEU A 119 11.62 -1.81 -6.12
N ALA A 120 10.59 -1.69 -6.96
CA ALA A 120 9.32 -2.37 -6.76
C ALA A 120 9.53 -3.89 -6.64
N GLN A 121 10.25 -4.50 -7.59
CA GLN A 121 10.55 -5.94 -7.58
C GLN A 121 11.37 -6.34 -6.34
N LYS A 122 12.41 -5.58 -6.00
CA LYS A 122 13.21 -5.84 -4.80
C LYS A 122 12.35 -5.89 -3.54
N TYR A 123 11.47 -4.91 -3.36
CA TYR A 123 10.68 -4.82 -2.14
C TYR A 123 9.53 -5.83 -2.10
N ILE A 124 8.92 -6.20 -3.23
CA ILE A 124 7.90 -7.25 -3.24
C ILE A 124 8.50 -8.63 -2.92
N GLU A 125 9.71 -8.91 -3.40
CA GLU A 125 10.43 -10.14 -3.06
C GLU A 125 10.82 -10.18 -1.58
N GLN A 126 11.28 -9.05 -1.02
CA GLN A 126 11.57 -8.93 0.40
C GLN A 126 10.31 -9.17 1.25
N ALA A 127 9.16 -8.62 0.84
CA ALA A 127 7.88 -8.86 1.50
C ALA A 127 7.51 -10.34 1.47
N ALA A 128 7.64 -11.00 0.31
CA ALA A 128 7.31 -12.41 0.13
C ALA A 128 8.22 -13.36 0.93
N VAL A 129 9.48 -12.99 1.16
CA VAL A 129 10.38 -13.75 2.04
C VAL A 129 9.95 -13.61 3.51
N SER A 130 9.51 -12.42 3.92
CA SER A 130 9.11 -12.15 5.30
C SER A 130 7.72 -12.71 5.62
N ASP A 131 6.79 -12.74 4.65
CA ASP A 131 5.46 -13.35 4.79
C ASP A 131 5.05 -14.06 3.49
N PRO A 132 5.44 -15.33 3.31
CA PRO A 132 5.18 -16.08 2.09
C PRO A 132 3.71 -16.48 1.91
N TYR A 133 2.88 -16.31 2.93
CA TYR A 133 1.46 -16.71 2.91
C TYR A 133 0.50 -15.53 2.73
N ALA A 134 1.00 -14.30 2.67
CA ALA A 134 0.18 -13.12 2.45
C ALA A 134 -0.35 -13.08 1.00
N LEU A 135 -1.68 -13.21 0.84
CA LEU A 135 -2.33 -13.27 -0.49
C LEU A 135 -2.13 -12.00 -1.31
N ASN A 136 -2.13 -10.83 -0.69
CA ASN A 136 -1.89 -9.56 -1.36
C ASN A 136 -0.46 -9.47 -1.92
N ILE A 137 0.54 -9.93 -1.17
CA ILE A 137 1.93 -9.99 -1.62
C ILE A 137 2.08 -10.98 -2.77
N PHE A 138 1.45 -12.16 -2.64
CA PHE A 138 1.46 -13.17 -3.70
C PHE A 138 0.82 -12.65 -4.99
N ALA A 139 -0.32 -11.97 -4.91
CA ALA A 139 -0.99 -11.41 -6.07
C ALA A 139 -0.11 -10.35 -6.78
N GLU A 140 0.50 -9.44 -6.04
CA GLU A 140 1.34 -8.38 -6.62
C GLU A 140 2.67 -8.89 -7.20
N ARG A 141 3.15 -10.05 -6.77
CA ARG A 141 4.36 -10.68 -7.30
C ARG A 141 4.19 -11.21 -8.73
N GLN A 142 2.95 -11.42 -9.16
CA GLN A 142 2.60 -11.96 -10.49
C GLN A 142 2.61 -10.88 -11.59
N PHE A 143 2.62 -9.63 -11.24
CA PHE A 143 2.59 -8.46 -12.12
C PHE A 143 3.87 -7.64 -12.04
#